data_b4574eb8b840b48ba8319ee25dfae314
#
_entry.id   b4574eb8b840b48ba8319ee25dfae314
#
_cell.length_a   1.000
_cell.length_b   1.000
_cell.length_c   1.000
_cell.angle_alpha   90.00
_cell.angle_beta   90.00
_cell.angle_gamma   90.00
#
_symmetry.space_group_name_H-M   'P 1'
#
loop_
_entity.id
_entity.type
_entity.pdbx_description
1 polymer ?
#
loop_
_entity_poly.entity_id
_entity_poly.type
_entity_poly.pdbx_seq_one_letter_code
_entity_poly.pdbx_strand_id
1 'polypeptide(L)'
;AALLSKAVGKPVKLLWTREDDITNDYFHAVSAEHFEAGLDASGKVVAWLHRTAAPSISATFKPNVDHEQPGELNQGVVDLPFSIPNVRIENPAATAHTRIGWFRSVYNIPHAFGIQSFVAELAHAAGRDHKDFLLELLGNHPSFVPDTRVDFVNYGEDPSLYPVDPARLRRVIETVAQASGWGRKLPKGEGLGIAAHRSFVTYTAAVCHAKVGADGLLTIPRVDIAVDCGPQVNPERVRSQMEGAVIMGLGLALHGEI
;
A
#
# COMPACT_ATOMS: atom_id res chain seq x y z
N ALA A 1 32.60 0.72 -12.56
CA ALA A 1 33.25 1.36 -13.73
C ALA A 1 34.59 2.02 -13.34
N ALA A 2 34.66 2.88 -12.32
CA ALA A 2 35.86 3.64 -11.97
C ALA A 2 37.09 2.76 -11.66
N LEU A 3 36.94 1.72 -10.83
CA LEU A 3 38.01 0.78 -10.50
C LEU A 3 38.51 0.00 -11.73
N LEU A 4 37.60 -0.44 -12.60
CA LEU A 4 37.94 -1.09 -13.85
C LEU A 4 38.68 -0.17 -14.80
N SER A 5 38.20 1.08 -14.95
CA SER A 5 38.88 2.10 -15.77
C SER A 5 40.30 2.37 -15.27
N LYS A 6 40.49 2.46 -13.95
CA LYS A 6 41.84 2.60 -13.34
C LYS A 6 42.71 1.39 -13.64
N ALA A 7 42.19 0.17 -13.51
CA ALA A 7 42.94 -1.07 -13.71
C ALA A 7 43.41 -1.25 -15.18
N VAL A 8 42.59 -0.88 -16.16
CA VAL A 8 42.90 -1.02 -17.60
C VAL A 8 43.53 0.23 -18.21
N GLY A 9 43.59 1.33 -17.46
CA GLY A 9 44.15 2.62 -17.92
C GLY A 9 43.42 3.30 -19.08
N LYS A 10 42.11 2.95 -19.27
CA LYS A 10 41.25 3.45 -20.36
C LYS A 10 39.83 3.71 -19.86
N PRO A 11 39.04 4.55 -20.56
CA PRO A 11 37.61 4.71 -20.27
C PRO A 11 36.88 3.34 -20.38
N VAL A 12 36.01 3.05 -19.40
CA VAL A 12 35.22 1.80 -19.37
C VAL A 12 33.75 2.14 -19.25
N LYS A 13 32.93 1.62 -20.15
CA LYS A 13 31.47 1.54 -20.03
C LYS A 13 31.10 0.17 -19.48
N LEU A 14 30.52 0.13 -18.28
CA LEU A 14 30.02 -1.07 -17.64
C LEU A 14 28.50 -1.12 -17.77
N LEU A 15 27.97 -2.22 -18.28
CA LEU A 15 26.55 -2.51 -18.31
C LEU A 15 26.36 -3.86 -17.58
N TRP A 16 25.42 -3.85 -16.64
CA TRP A 16 24.96 -5.07 -16.01
C TRP A 16 23.86 -5.71 -16.84
N THR A 17 23.77 -7.03 -16.82
CA THR A 17 22.60 -7.74 -17.34
C THR A 17 21.42 -7.55 -16.40
N ARG A 18 20.23 -7.95 -16.84
CA ARG A 18 19.05 -7.93 -15.95
C ARG A 18 19.22 -8.92 -14.79
N GLU A 19 19.85 -10.04 -15.02
CA GLU A 19 20.16 -11.05 -14.02
C GLU A 19 21.14 -10.51 -12.97
N ASP A 20 22.17 -9.78 -13.39
CA ASP A 20 23.11 -9.11 -12.49
C ASP A 20 22.39 -8.09 -11.60
N ASP A 21 21.52 -7.25 -12.19
CA ASP A 21 20.73 -6.25 -11.46
C ASP A 21 19.85 -6.95 -10.41
N ILE A 22 19.03 -7.93 -10.79
CA ILE A 22 18.10 -8.61 -9.88
C ILE A 22 18.84 -9.30 -8.74
N THR A 23 19.97 -9.95 -9.02
CA THR A 23 20.77 -10.68 -8.02
C THR A 23 21.48 -9.76 -7.04
N ASN A 24 21.88 -8.57 -7.49
CA ASN A 24 22.76 -7.67 -6.73
C ASN A 24 22.07 -6.39 -6.25
N ASP A 25 20.78 -6.20 -6.49
CA ASP A 25 20.02 -5.03 -6.05
C ASP A 25 19.64 -5.11 -4.56
N TYR A 26 18.94 -4.11 -4.09
CA TYR A 26 18.44 -4.01 -2.72
C TYR A 26 17.08 -4.69 -2.62
N PHE A 27 16.83 -5.35 -1.50
CA PHE A 27 15.57 -6.02 -1.24
C PHE A 27 14.51 -5.05 -0.72
N HIS A 28 13.24 -5.36 -0.92
CA HIS A 28 12.16 -4.66 -0.27
C HIS A 28 12.22 -4.92 1.25
N ALA A 29 11.96 -3.91 2.06
CA ALA A 29 11.83 -4.11 3.50
C ALA A 29 10.57 -4.94 3.80
N VAL A 30 10.70 -5.90 4.71
CA VAL A 30 9.58 -6.61 5.30
C VAL A 30 9.13 -5.91 6.57
N SER A 31 7.85 -6.03 6.92
CA SER A 31 7.29 -5.49 8.16
C SER A 31 6.50 -6.54 8.93
N ALA A 32 6.35 -6.31 10.23
CA ALA A 32 5.38 -6.99 11.07
C ALA A 32 4.34 -5.97 11.51
N GLU A 33 3.11 -6.20 11.08
CA GLU A 33 1.98 -5.31 11.33
C GLU A 33 1.06 -5.91 12.38
N HIS A 34 0.77 -5.15 13.44
CA HIS A 34 -0.19 -5.54 14.46
C HIS A 34 -1.30 -4.49 14.56
N PHE A 35 -2.55 -4.96 14.52
CA PHE A 35 -3.72 -4.11 14.58
C PHE A 35 -4.67 -4.51 15.70
N GLU A 36 -5.26 -3.51 16.34
CA GLU A 36 -6.41 -3.67 17.22
C GLU A 36 -7.43 -2.58 16.92
N ALA A 37 -8.72 -2.90 17.05
CA ALA A 37 -9.77 -1.90 16.92
C ALA A 37 -10.89 -2.12 17.91
N GLY A 38 -11.47 -1.03 18.39
CA GLY A 38 -12.68 -1.05 19.21
C GLY A 38 -13.89 -0.73 18.32
N LEU A 39 -14.92 -1.58 18.40
CA LEU A 39 -16.21 -1.33 17.80
C LEU A 39 -17.21 -0.92 18.88
N ASP A 40 -18.06 0.06 18.62
CA ASP A 40 -19.19 0.37 19.48
C ASP A 40 -20.37 -0.61 19.26
N ALA A 41 -21.44 -0.44 20.02
CA ALA A 41 -22.62 -1.30 19.93
C ALA A 41 -23.32 -1.27 18.56
N SER A 42 -23.04 -0.27 17.71
CA SER A 42 -23.54 -0.18 16.34
C SER A 42 -22.61 -0.81 15.30
N GLY A 43 -21.44 -1.30 15.72
CA GLY A 43 -20.40 -1.85 14.86
C GLY A 43 -19.52 -0.77 14.19
N LYS A 44 -19.57 0.48 14.66
CA LYS A 44 -18.72 1.58 14.18
C LYS A 44 -17.35 1.51 14.87
N VAL A 45 -16.28 1.73 14.12
CA VAL A 45 -14.92 1.80 14.66
C VAL A 45 -14.74 3.09 15.46
N VAL A 46 -14.40 2.96 16.75
CA VAL A 46 -14.18 4.08 17.68
C VAL A 46 -12.76 4.18 18.20
N ALA A 47 -11.97 3.14 18.01
CA ALA A 47 -10.55 3.12 18.36
C ALA A 47 -9.77 2.26 17.36
N TRP A 48 -8.52 2.64 17.12
CA TRP A 48 -7.61 1.95 16.21
C TRP A 48 -6.20 2.00 16.77
N LEU A 49 -5.57 0.85 16.90
CA LEU A 49 -4.14 0.70 17.15
C LEU A 49 -3.50 0.14 15.88
N HIS A 50 -2.44 0.77 15.43
CA HIS A 50 -1.55 0.24 14.40
C HIS A 50 -0.12 0.26 14.94
N ARG A 51 0.47 -0.91 15.11
CA ARG A 51 1.88 -1.09 15.43
C ARG A 51 2.58 -1.64 14.21
N THR A 52 3.49 -0.87 13.62
CA THR A 52 4.33 -1.27 12.50
C THR A 52 5.77 -1.44 12.98
N ALA A 53 6.36 -2.58 12.72
CA ALA A 53 7.75 -2.89 13.02
C ALA A 53 8.48 -3.25 11.73
N ALA A 54 9.17 -2.28 11.16
CA ALA A 54 9.94 -2.44 9.93
C ALA A 54 11.31 -1.78 10.03
N PRO A 55 12.35 -2.38 9.42
CA PRO A 55 13.67 -1.76 9.36
C PRO A 55 13.63 -0.55 8.42
N SER A 56 14.13 0.59 8.87
CA SER A 56 14.19 1.78 7.99
C SER A 56 15.19 1.61 6.86
N ILE A 57 14.84 2.03 5.64
CA ILE A 57 15.77 2.13 4.51
C ILE A 57 16.90 3.10 4.83
N SER A 58 16.63 4.13 5.64
CA SER A 58 17.66 5.07 6.11
C SER A 58 18.80 4.40 6.86
N ALA A 59 18.59 3.23 7.49
CA ALA A 59 19.63 2.45 8.15
C ALA A 59 20.73 1.98 7.19
N THR A 60 20.45 1.84 5.90
CA THR A 60 21.44 1.53 4.86
C THR A 60 22.47 2.65 4.68
N PHE A 61 22.13 3.89 5.03
CA PHE A 61 22.96 5.08 4.78
C PHE A 61 23.37 5.82 6.05
N LYS A 62 22.70 5.58 7.17
CA LYS A 62 22.93 6.28 8.43
C LYS A 62 23.07 5.28 9.59
N PRO A 63 24.06 5.45 10.48
CA PRO A 63 24.16 4.62 11.68
C PRO A 63 23.04 4.93 12.67
N ASN A 64 22.75 3.98 13.56
CA ASN A 64 21.80 4.11 14.67
C ASN A 64 20.37 4.46 14.26
N VAL A 65 19.92 3.99 13.10
CA VAL A 65 18.53 4.04 12.66
C VAL A 65 17.99 2.62 12.77
N ASP A 66 17.07 2.39 13.71
CA ASP A 66 16.54 1.08 14.05
C ASP A 66 15.00 0.98 13.96
N HIS A 67 14.34 2.02 13.46
CA HIS A 67 12.89 2.08 13.27
C HIS A 67 12.55 2.96 12.07
N GLU A 68 11.32 2.85 11.57
CA GLU A 68 10.84 3.64 10.44
C GLU A 68 10.92 5.14 10.73
N GLN A 69 11.37 5.88 9.76
CA GLN A 69 11.50 7.33 9.85
C GLN A 69 10.19 8.03 9.46
N PRO A 70 10.00 9.32 9.81
CA PRO A 70 8.77 10.06 9.48
C PRO A 70 8.33 9.91 8.01
N GLY A 71 9.27 9.97 7.06
CA GLY A 71 8.96 9.81 5.64
C GLY A 71 8.46 8.41 5.26
N GLU A 72 8.78 7.38 6.03
CA GLU A 72 8.31 6.02 5.85
C GLU A 72 6.93 5.83 6.49
N LEU A 73 6.72 6.35 7.69
CA LEU A 73 5.41 6.35 8.37
C LEU A 73 4.35 7.18 7.62
N ASN A 74 4.75 8.18 6.84
CA ASN A 74 3.87 8.97 5.96
C ASN A 74 3.37 8.21 4.73
N GLN A 75 3.61 6.90 4.69
CA GLN A 75 3.23 6.05 3.57
C GLN A 75 2.11 5.08 3.97
N GLY A 76 0.99 5.64 4.43
CA GLY A 76 -0.22 4.90 4.78
C GLY A 76 -0.56 4.88 6.27
N VAL A 77 0.41 5.12 7.16
CA VAL A 77 0.20 5.04 8.61
C VAL A 77 -0.24 6.39 9.18
N VAL A 78 0.52 7.45 8.92
CA VAL A 78 0.25 8.81 9.42
C VAL A 78 -0.82 9.51 8.59
N ASP A 79 -0.85 9.26 7.30
CA ASP A 79 -1.79 9.83 6.34
C ASP A 79 -3.06 8.97 6.15
N LEU A 80 -3.40 8.16 7.15
CA LEU A 80 -4.61 7.31 7.16
C LEU A 80 -5.86 8.17 6.95
N PRO A 81 -6.64 7.95 5.88
CA PRO A 81 -7.77 8.81 5.53
C PRO A 81 -9.06 8.49 6.28
N PHE A 82 -9.00 7.74 7.38
CA PHE A 82 -10.15 7.24 8.11
C PHE A 82 -10.62 8.23 9.20
N SER A 83 -11.94 8.36 9.32
CA SER A 83 -12.59 9.18 10.35
C SER A 83 -12.77 8.39 11.64
N ILE A 84 -11.67 8.08 12.32
CA ILE A 84 -11.65 7.31 13.57
C ILE A 84 -11.29 8.26 14.72
N PRO A 85 -12.08 8.36 15.80
CA PRO A 85 -11.87 9.36 16.85
C PRO A 85 -10.62 9.12 17.70
N ASN A 86 -10.19 7.86 17.84
CA ASN A 86 -9.04 7.51 18.68
C ASN A 86 -8.09 6.62 17.87
N VAL A 87 -6.96 7.18 17.46
CA VAL A 87 -5.92 6.47 16.71
C VAL A 87 -4.63 6.48 17.51
N ARG A 88 -4.02 5.30 17.66
CA ARG A 88 -2.69 5.13 18.23
C ARG A 88 -1.78 4.42 17.24
N ILE A 89 -0.62 5.01 17.00
CA ILE A 89 0.44 4.45 16.15
C ILE A 89 1.62 4.12 17.05
N GLU A 90 2.20 2.95 16.86
CA GLU A 90 3.41 2.50 17.53
C GLU A 90 4.44 2.03 16.49
N ASN A 91 5.70 2.41 16.68
CA ASN A 91 6.79 2.13 15.76
C ASN A 91 8.00 1.61 16.57
N PRO A 92 8.00 0.33 16.95
CA PRO A 92 9.11 -0.30 17.66
C PRO A 92 10.32 -0.51 16.75
N ALA A 93 11.47 -0.73 17.38
CA ALA A 93 12.72 -1.02 16.69
C ALA A 93 12.64 -2.33 15.89
N ALA A 94 13.19 -2.29 14.66
CA ALA A 94 13.37 -3.43 13.79
C ALA A 94 14.63 -3.23 12.93
N THR A 95 15.37 -4.32 12.70
CA THR A 95 16.59 -4.28 11.89
C THR A 95 16.55 -5.33 10.78
N ALA A 96 17.01 -4.96 9.59
CA ALA A 96 17.17 -5.91 8.50
C ALA A 96 18.49 -6.68 8.66
N HIS A 97 18.46 -7.96 8.30
CA HIS A 97 19.66 -8.80 8.19
C HIS A 97 20.28 -8.75 6.77
N THR A 98 19.61 -8.10 5.83
CA THR A 98 20.05 -7.93 4.46
C THR A 98 19.99 -6.46 4.04
N ARG A 99 20.57 -6.13 2.89
CA ARG A 99 20.49 -4.78 2.33
C ARG A 99 19.07 -4.49 1.84
N ILE A 100 18.49 -3.40 2.28
CA ILE A 100 17.17 -2.96 1.89
C ILE A 100 17.24 -1.62 1.16
N GLY A 101 16.29 -1.37 0.27
CA GLY A 101 16.21 -0.16 -0.52
C GLY A 101 14.80 0.13 -1.01
N TRP A 102 14.71 1.11 -1.89
CA TRP A 102 13.44 1.56 -2.44
C TRP A 102 12.95 0.60 -3.53
N PHE A 103 11.97 -0.21 -3.20
CA PHE A 103 11.12 -0.84 -4.19
C PHE A 103 9.95 0.11 -4.51
N ARG A 104 9.43 0.11 -5.73
CA ARG A 104 8.35 1.02 -6.12
C ARG A 104 7.19 0.96 -5.13
N SER A 105 6.71 2.12 -4.69
CA SER A 105 5.71 2.35 -3.64
C SER A 105 6.22 2.21 -2.21
N VAL A 106 7.45 1.74 -2.00
CA VAL A 106 8.16 1.71 -0.72
C VAL A 106 7.28 1.12 0.39
N TYR A 107 7.16 1.76 1.55
CA TYR A 107 6.36 1.27 2.69
C TYR A 107 4.83 1.32 2.46
N ASN A 108 4.36 1.99 1.39
CA ASN A 108 2.94 1.85 1.04
C ASN A 108 2.52 0.39 0.80
N ILE A 109 3.44 -0.50 0.39
CA ILE A 109 3.11 -1.91 0.11
C ILE A 109 2.69 -2.65 1.37
N PRO A 110 3.54 -2.80 2.41
CA PRO A 110 3.16 -3.51 3.62
C PRO A 110 2.06 -2.79 4.40
N HIS A 111 2.12 -1.46 4.53
CA HIS A 111 1.10 -0.71 5.25
C HIS A 111 -0.28 -0.81 4.60
N ALA A 112 -0.40 -0.65 3.28
CA ALA A 112 -1.67 -0.82 2.58
C ALA A 112 -2.21 -2.23 2.73
N PHE A 113 -1.36 -3.25 2.60
CA PHE A 113 -1.74 -4.64 2.78
C PHE A 113 -2.31 -4.89 4.19
N GLY A 114 -1.58 -4.50 5.23
CA GLY A 114 -2.00 -4.68 6.62
C GLY A 114 -3.30 -3.94 6.93
N ILE A 115 -3.36 -2.64 6.61
CA ILE A 115 -4.53 -1.80 6.86
C ILE A 115 -5.78 -2.33 6.16
N GLN A 116 -5.69 -2.63 4.85
CA GLN A 116 -6.85 -3.04 4.07
C GLN A 116 -7.30 -4.47 4.41
N SER A 117 -6.38 -5.37 4.77
CA SER A 117 -6.70 -6.70 5.28
C SER A 117 -7.43 -6.60 6.61
N PHE A 118 -6.95 -5.77 7.52
CA PHE A 118 -7.61 -5.58 8.82
C PHE A 118 -8.99 -4.92 8.69
N VAL A 119 -9.17 -3.98 7.76
CA VAL A 119 -10.51 -3.43 7.44
C VAL A 119 -11.47 -4.53 6.98
N ALA A 120 -11.00 -5.48 6.17
CA ALA A 120 -11.82 -6.63 5.73
C ALA A 120 -12.22 -7.54 6.91
N GLU A 121 -11.29 -7.80 7.84
CA GLU A 121 -11.55 -8.56 9.07
C GLU A 121 -12.59 -7.85 9.96
N LEU A 122 -12.47 -6.53 10.14
CA LEU A 122 -13.41 -5.74 10.90
C LEU A 122 -14.81 -5.72 10.28
N ALA A 123 -14.90 -5.58 8.94
CA ALA A 123 -16.17 -5.65 8.23
C ALA A 123 -16.84 -7.01 8.45
N HIS A 124 -16.07 -8.09 8.36
CA HIS A 124 -16.55 -9.44 8.62
C HIS A 124 -17.02 -9.61 10.07
N ALA A 125 -16.22 -9.16 11.06
CA ALA A 125 -16.57 -9.21 12.46
C ALA A 125 -17.83 -8.41 12.81
N ALA A 126 -18.05 -7.29 12.10
CA ALA A 126 -19.25 -6.46 12.22
C ALA A 126 -20.46 -7.02 11.44
N GLY A 127 -20.30 -8.10 10.66
CA GLY A 127 -21.33 -8.68 9.82
C GLY A 127 -21.79 -7.75 8.69
N ARG A 128 -20.88 -6.94 8.14
CA ARG A 128 -21.15 -5.86 7.18
C ARG A 128 -20.49 -6.10 5.83
N ASP A 129 -21.04 -5.52 4.77
CA ASP A 129 -20.38 -5.47 3.46
C ASP A 129 -19.06 -4.70 3.55
N HIS A 130 -17.99 -5.27 3.00
CA HIS A 130 -16.63 -4.74 3.10
C HIS A 130 -16.51 -3.34 2.45
N LYS A 131 -17.11 -3.14 1.27
CA LYS A 131 -17.09 -1.85 0.58
C LYS A 131 -17.83 -0.79 1.39
N ASP A 132 -19.02 -1.12 1.91
CA ASP A 132 -19.83 -0.16 2.67
C ASP A 132 -19.14 0.19 4.01
N PHE A 133 -18.50 -0.79 4.64
CA PHE A 133 -17.69 -0.58 5.84
C PHE A 133 -16.49 0.33 5.57
N LEU A 134 -15.76 0.11 4.49
CA LEU A 134 -14.62 0.95 4.07
C LEU A 134 -15.07 2.38 3.76
N LEU A 135 -16.20 2.57 3.09
CA LEU A 135 -16.78 3.89 2.81
C LEU A 135 -17.22 4.62 4.09
N GLU A 136 -17.71 3.89 5.09
CA GLU A 136 -18.03 4.48 6.39
C GLU A 136 -16.78 4.92 7.15
N LEU A 137 -15.72 4.12 7.14
CA LEU A 137 -14.44 4.51 7.76
C LEU A 137 -13.88 5.82 7.18
N LEU A 138 -14.03 6.03 5.88
CA LEU A 138 -13.64 7.30 5.25
C LEU A 138 -14.44 8.49 5.77
N GLY A 139 -15.69 8.28 6.21
CA GLY A 139 -16.57 9.36 6.63
C GLY A 139 -16.86 10.36 5.51
N ASN A 140 -17.38 11.53 5.89
CA ASN A 140 -17.70 12.62 4.96
C ASN A 140 -16.97 13.92 5.34
N HIS A 141 -15.78 13.80 5.92
CA HIS A 141 -15.01 15.00 6.26
C HIS A 141 -14.31 15.57 5.00
N PRO A 142 -14.02 16.89 4.97
CA PRO A 142 -13.30 17.51 3.87
C PRO A 142 -11.87 17.00 3.80
N SER A 143 -11.17 17.37 2.72
CA SER A 143 -9.72 17.18 2.62
C SER A 143 -9.01 17.82 3.81
N PHE A 144 -7.92 17.22 4.26
CA PHE A 144 -7.20 17.64 5.47
C PHE A 144 -5.70 17.40 5.34
N VAL A 145 -4.95 18.12 6.18
CA VAL A 145 -3.55 17.84 6.46
C VAL A 145 -3.50 17.07 7.78
N PRO A 146 -2.89 15.90 7.85
CA PRO A 146 -2.80 15.14 9.09
C PRO A 146 -2.16 15.97 10.22
N ASP A 147 -2.87 16.09 11.32
CA ASP A 147 -2.38 16.70 12.57
C ASP A 147 -1.91 15.59 13.50
N THR A 148 -0.64 15.24 13.40
CA THR A 148 -0.03 14.15 14.17
C THR A 148 1.27 14.62 14.82
N ARG A 149 1.80 13.82 15.75
CA ARG A 149 3.10 14.09 16.38
C ARG A 149 4.29 13.84 15.43
N VAL A 150 4.05 13.23 14.27
CA VAL A 150 5.03 12.98 13.22
C VAL A 150 4.81 13.99 12.12
N ASP A 151 5.88 14.63 11.65
CA ASP A 151 5.80 15.59 10.56
C ASP A 151 5.20 14.96 9.31
N PHE A 152 4.18 15.59 8.76
CA PHE A 152 3.56 15.16 7.51
C PHE A 152 4.37 15.69 6.32
N VAL A 153 5.19 14.82 5.74
CA VAL A 153 6.09 15.18 4.63
C VAL A 153 5.46 15.03 3.24
N ASN A 154 4.28 14.44 3.15
CA ASN A 154 3.44 14.34 1.92
C ASN A 154 4.21 13.94 0.65
N TYR A 155 5.17 13.01 0.75
CA TYR A 155 6.04 12.59 -0.37
C TYR A 155 6.87 13.73 -0.99
N GLY A 156 7.07 14.85 -0.29
CA GLY A 156 7.76 16.04 -0.77
C GLY A 156 6.86 17.08 -1.45
N GLU A 157 5.56 16.81 -1.53
CA GLU A 157 4.59 17.73 -2.11
C GLU A 157 4.00 18.67 -1.05
N ASP A 158 3.62 19.88 -1.45
CA ASP A 158 3.00 20.85 -0.56
C ASP A 158 1.63 20.35 -0.05
N PRO A 159 1.45 20.10 1.25
CA PRO A 159 0.19 19.62 1.80
C PRO A 159 -0.99 20.58 1.63
N SER A 160 -0.74 21.88 1.45
CA SER A 160 -1.79 22.86 1.21
C SER A 160 -2.38 22.76 -0.20
N LEU A 161 -1.57 22.28 -1.17
CA LEU A 161 -1.98 22.05 -2.54
C LEU A 161 -2.48 20.62 -2.76
N TYR A 162 -1.89 19.66 -2.04
CA TYR A 162 -2.16 18.22 -2.17
C TYR A 162 -2.52 17.58 -0.82
N PRO A 163 -3.58 18.05 -0.15
CA PRO A 163 -4.02 17.47 1.12
C PRO A 163 -4.46 16.00 0.95
N VAL A 164 -4.65 15.28 2.05
CA VAL A 164 -5.35 14.00 2.04
C VAL A 164 -6.83 14.28 1.73
N ASP A 165 -7.35 13.68 0.67
CA ASP A 165 -8.72 13.91 0.19
C ASP A 165 -9.54 12.61 0.19
N PRO A 166 -10.35 12.38 1.23
CA PRO A 166 -11.20 11.19 1.33
C PRO A 166 -12.25 11.10 0.22
N ALA A 167 -12.70 12.24 -0.34
CA ALA A 167 -13.69 12.24 -1.41
C ALA A 167 -13.10 11.67 -2.73
N ARG A 168 -11.82 11.91 -3.01
CA ARG A 168 -11.12 11.27 -4.14
C ARG A 168 -11.00 9.77 -3.94
N LEU A 169 -10.64 9.33 -2.73
CA LEU A 169 -10.54 7.91 -2.42
C LEU A 169 -11.91 7.22 -2.50
N ARG A 170 -12.96 7.85 -1.96
CA ARG A 170 -14.35 7.38 -2.09
C ARG A 170 -14.72 7.16 -3.55
N ARG A 171 -14.43 8.11 -4.42
CA ARG A 171 -14.77 8.06 -5.84
C ARG A 171 -14.13 6.87 -6.55
N VAL A 172 -12.85 6.59 -6.30
CA VAL A 172 -12.20 5.42 -6.92
C VAL A 172 -12.75 4.10 -6.39
N ILE A 173 -13.14 4.02 -5.09
CA ILE A 173 -13.81 2.86 -4.50
C ILE A 173 -15.17 2.62 -5.18
N GLU A 174 -16.01 3.63 -5.27
CA GLU A 174 -17.32 3.53 -5.90
C GLU A 174 -17.22 3.17 -7.38
N THR A 175 -16.26 3.77 -8.10
CA THR A 175 -16.00 3.51 -9.52
C THR A 175 -15.60 2.05 -9.75
N VAL A 176 -14.64 1.54 -8.99
CA VAL A 176 -14.17 0.16 -9.16
C VAL A 176 -15.22 -0.86 -8.72
N ALA A 177 -15.97 -0.57 -7.67
CA ALA A 177 -17.07 -1.42 -7.21
C ALA A 177 -18.17 -1.52 -8.29
N GLN A 178 -18.54 -0.43 -8.94
CA GLN A 178 -19.48 -0.43 -10.05
C GLN A 178 -18.93 -1.24 -11.24
N ALA A 179 -17.69 -0.99 -11.66
CA ALA A 179 -17.06 -1.64 -12.81
C ALA A 179 -16.92 -3.15 -12.63
N SER A 180 -16.59 -3.59 -11.41
CA SER A 180 -16.44 -5.01 -11.06
C SER A 180 -17.78 -5.73 -10.84
N GLY A 181 -18.90 -5.01 -10.70
CA GLY A 181 -20.19 -5.56 -10.30
C GLY A 181 -20.15 -6.07 -8.85
N TRP A 182 -19.58 -5.28 -7.93
CA TRP A 182 -19.56 -5.59 -6.50
C TRP A 182 -20.97 -5.94 -5.98
N GLY A 183 -21.05 -6.93 -5.11
CA GLY A 183 -22.36 -7.41 -4.58
C GLY A 183 -23.09 -8.41 -5.49
N ARG A 184 -22.56 -8.72 -6.69
CA ARG A 184 -23.12 -9.79 -7.52
C ARG A 184 -22.99 -11.15 -6.83
N LYS A 185 -23.96 -12.03 -7.04
CA LYS A 185 -23.91 -13.40 -6.56
C LYS A 185 -22.83 -14.19 -7.30
N LEU A 186 -21.94 -14.82 -6.56
CA LEU A 186 -20.87 -15.65 -7.09
C LEU A 186 -21.12 -17.13 -6.81
N PRO A 187 -20.56 -18.05 -7.62
CA PRO A 187 -20.53 -19.47 -7.32
C PRO A 187 -19.77 -19.77 -6.02
N LYS A 188 -20.02 -20.96 -5.46
CA LYS A 188 -19.25 -21.45 -4.31
C LYS A 188 -17.76 -21.56 -4.69
N GLY A 189 -16.90 -21.09 -3.79
CA GLY A 189 -15.44 -21.07 -4.00
C GLY A 189 -14.95 -19.79 -4.69
N GLU A 190 -15.82 -18.86 -5.03
CA GLU A 190 -15.46 -17.57 -5.61
C GLU A 190 -15.81 -16.42 -4.67
N GLY A 191 -15.00 -15.36 -4.69
CA GLY A 191 -15.18 -14.17 -3.87
C GLY A 191 -14.60 -12.91 -4.50
N LEU A 192 -15.06 -11.75 -4.04
CA LEU A 192 -14.49 -10.45 -4.37
C LEU A 192 -13.87 -9.84 -3.12
N GLY A 193 -12.65 -9.32 -3.27
CA GLY A 193 -12.01 -8.47 -2.28
C GLY A 193 -11.82 -7.07 -2.84
N ILE A 194 -11.98 -6.04 -2.00
CA ILE A 194 -11.77 -4.63 -2.37
C ILE A 194 -10.72 -4.02 -1.46
N ALA A 195 -9.85 -3.20 -2.03
CA ALA A 195 -8.87 -2.42 -1.29
C ALA A 195 -8.71 -1.05 -1.94
N ALA A 196 -8.36 -0.04 -1.13
CA ALA A 196 -8.10 1.30 -1.63
C ALA A 196 -6.99 1.98 -0.84
N HIS A 197 -6.16 2.76 -1.53
CA HIS A 197 -5.01 3.41 -0.92
C HIS A 197 -4.65 4.73 -1.59
N ARG A 198 -4.04 5.65 -0.81
CA ARG A 198 -3.39 6.86 -1.31
C ARG A 198 -1.88 6.64 -1.28
N SER A 199 -1.21 6.81 -2.41
CA SER A 199 0.24 6.71 -2.51
C SER A 199 0.77 7.77 -3.46
N PHE A 200 1.80 8.52 -3.05
CA PHE A 200 2.39 9.60 -3.85
C PHE A 200 1.32 10.53 -4.46
N VAL A 201 0.44 11.04 -3.60
CA VAL A 201 -0.71 11.92 -3.89
C VAL A 201 -1.70 11.40 -4.95
N THR A 202 -1.58 10.11 -5.30
CA THR A 202 -2.48 9.40 -6.21
C THR A 202 -3.42 8.50 -5.40
N TYR A 203 -4.67 8.38 -5.83
CA TYR A 203 -5.68 7.55 -5.20
C TYR A 203 -6.01 6.37 -6.09
N THR A 204 -6.00 5.17 -5.53
CA THR A 204 -6.32 3.94 -6.27
C THR A 204 -7.26 3.07 -5.46
N ALA A 205 -8.09 2.31 -6.17
CA ALA A 205 -8.86 1.22 -5.59
C ALA A 205 -8.87 0.04 -6.56
N ALA A 206 -8.83 -1.16 -5.99
CA ALA A 206 -8.85 -2.40 -6.77
C ALA A 206 -9.91 -3.36 -6.22
N VAL A 207 -10.57 -4.09 -7.12
CA VAL A 207 -11.38 -5.26 -6.80
C VAL A 207 -10.74 -6.48 -7.43
N CYS A 208 -10.40 -7.44 -6.58
CA CYS A 208 -9.83 -8.72 -6.99
C CYS A 208 -10.93 -9.81 -6.95
N HIS A 209 -11.11 -10.52 -8.05
CA HIS A 209 -11.94 -11.72 -8.11
C HIS A 209 -11.03 -12.93 -7.86
N ALA A 210 -11.23 -13.60 -6.73
CA ALA A 210 -10.51 -14.81 -6.35
C ALA A 210 -11.41 -16.04 -6.53
N LYS A 211 -10.82 -17.14 -7.01
CA LYS A 211 -11.50 -18.42 -7.18
C LYS A 211 -10.62 -19.55 -6.66
N VAL A 212 -11.16 -20.36 -5.76
CA VAL A 212 -10.53 -21.58 -5.26
C VAL A 212 -11.22 -22.77 -5.92
N GLY A 213 -10.47 -23.55 -6.68
CA GLY A 213 -10.94 -24.76 -7.33
C GLY A 213 -11.22 -25.90 -6.35
N ALA A 214 -11.85 -26.97 -6.83
CA ALA A 214 -12.11 -28.17 -6.02
C ALA A 214 -10.82 -28.87 -5.56
N ASP A 215 -9.72 -28.63 -6.26
CA ASP A 215 -8.35 -29.08 -5.96
C ASP A 215 -7.64 -28.17 -4.94
N GLY A 216 -8.28 -27.11 -4.47
CA GLY A 216 -7.72 -26.08 -3.58
C GLY A 216 -6.84 -25.05 -4.29
N LEU A 217 -6.69 -25.10 -5.61
CA LEU A 217 -5.87 -24.14 -6.35
C LEU A 217 -6.56 -22.78 -6.40
N LEU A 218 -5.84 -21.73 -5.94
CA LEU A 218 -6.24 -20.35 -6.07
C LEU A 218 -5.93 -19.81 -7.47
N THR A 219 -6.92 -19.20 -8.09
CA THR A 219 -6.77 -18.47 -9.36
C THR A 219 -7.38 -17.08 -9.23
N ILE A 220 -6.90 -16.12 -10.02
CA ILE A 220 -7.38 -14.73 -10.05
C ILE A 220 -7.89 -14.45 -11.48
N PRO A 221 -9.16 -14.73 -11.77
CA PRO A 221 -9.71 -14.56 -13.12
C PRO A 221 -9.77 -13.10 -13.58
N ARG A 222 -9.89 -12.16 -12.64
CA ARG A 222 -10.08 -10.75 -12.97
C ARG A 222 -9.66 -9.84 -11.82
N VAL A 223 -9.04 -8.71 -12.18
CA VAL A 223 -8.83 -7.57 -11.30
C VAL A 223 -9.33 -6.31 -12.02
N ASP A 224 -10.13 -5.51 -11.32
CA ASP A 224 -10.56 -4.19 -11.77
C ASP A 224 -9.82 -3.14 -10.95
N ILE A 225 -9.35 -2.07 -11.59
CA ILE A 225 -8.67 -0.94 -10.93
C ILE A 225 -9.32 0.37 -11.35
N ALA A 226 -9.53 1.26 -10.39
CA ALA A 226 -9.79 2.68 -10.61
C ALA A 226 -8.63 3.51 -10.04
N VAL A 227 -8.20 4.54 -10.78
CA VAL A 227 -7.12 5.43 -10.39
C VAL A 227 -7.51 6.89 -10.60
N ASP A 228 -7.21 7.73 -9.62
CA ASP A 228 -7.26 9.18 -9.71
C ASP A 228 -5.85 9.74 -9.46
N CYS A 229 -5.11 9.98 -10.53
CA CYS A 229 -3.76 10.54 -10.53
C CYS A 229 -3.73 12.02 -10.99
N GLY A 230 -4.89 12.68 -11.01
CA GLY A 230 -5.02 14.03 -11.55
C GLY A 230 -5.02 14.06 -13.08
N PRO A 231 -4.65 15.19 -13.71
CA PRO A 231 -4.67 15.34 -15.17
C PRO A 231 -3.77 14.31 -15.88
N GLN A 232 -4.34 13.58 -16.82
CA GLN A 232 -3.64 12.52 -17.56
C GLN A 232 -3.12 13.06 -18.89
N VAL A 233 -1.81 13.19 -19.03
CA VAL A 233 -1.18 13.58 -20.29
C VAL A 233 -1.17 12.42 -21.28
N ASN A 234 -0.95 11.19 -20.80
CA ASN A 234 -0.95 9.98 -21.61
C ASN A 234 -1.72 8.84 -20.90
N PRO A 235 -3.03 8.67 -21.16
CA PRO A 235 -3.87 7.66 -20.52
C PRO A 235 -3.37 6.22 -20.73
N GLU A 236 -2.83 5.90 -21.91
CA GLU A 236 -2.31 4.55 -22.21
C GLU A 236 -1.10 4.19 -21.33
N ARG A 237 -0.25 5.17 -21.01
CA ARG A 237 0.85 4.95 -20.06
C ARG A 237 0.37 4.74 -18.65
N VAL A 238 -0.67 5.47 -18.22
CA VAL A 238 -1.31 5.25 -16.93
C VAL A 238 -1.88 3.82 -16.86
N ARG A 239 -2.62 3.39 -17.89
CA ARG A 239 -3.17 2.04 -18.00
C ARG A 239 -2.06 0.98 -17.88
N SER A 240 -1.01 1.06 -18.67
CA SER A 240 0.13 0.14 -18.64
C SER A 240 0.74 0.02 -17.23
N GLN A 241 0.84 1.14 -16.50
CA GLN A 241 1.36 1.14 -15.14
C GLN A 241 0.42 0.44 -14.16
N MET A 242 -0.89 0.61 -14.30
CA MET A 242 -1.89 -0.07 -13.46
C MET A 242 -1.94 -1.58 -13.73
N GLU A 243 -1.91 -1.99 -14.99
CA GLU A 243 -1.85 -3.41 -15.37
C GLU A 243 -0.58 -4.08 -14.83
N GLY A 244 0.58 -3.43 -15.00
CA GLY A 244 1.84 -3.89 -14.42
C GLY A 244 1.83 -3.97 -12.91
N ALA A 245 1.18 -3.02 -12.23
CA ALA A 245 1.04 -3.02 -10.77
C ALA A 245 0.20 -4.21 -10.27
N VAL A 246 -0.83 -4.63 -11.01
CA VAL A 246 -1.61 -5.85 -10.68
C VAL A 246 -0.71 -7.08 -10.74
N ILE A 247 0.04 -7.25 -11.83
CA ILE A 247 0.92 -8.42 -11.98
C ILE A 247 1.99 -8.44 -10.89
N MET A 248 2.60 -7.29 -10.58
CA MET A 248 3.58 -7.17 -9.51
C MET A 248 2.97 -7.49 -8.14
N GLY A 249 1.80 -6.93 -7.83
CA GLY A 249 1.11 -7.18 -6.56
C GLY A 249 0.71 -8.65 -6.37
N LEU A 250 0.24 -9.31 -7.44
CA LEU A 250 -0.03 -10.75 -7.41
C LEU A 250 1.25 -11.57 -7.23
N GLY A 251 2.34 -11.17 -7.87
CA GLY A 251 3.65 -11.80 -7.68
C GLY A 251 4.11 -11.72 -6.22
N LEU A 252 4.01 -10.55 -5.58
CA LEU A 252 4.35 -10.36 -4.16
C LEU A 252 3.43 -11.18 -3.23
N ALA A 253 2.12 -11.20 -3.51
CA ALA A 253 1.15 -11.90 -2.66
C ALA A 253 1.22 -13.42 -2.74
N LEU A 254 1.63 -13.98 -3.87
CA LEU A 254 1.54 -15.42 -4.14
C LEU A 254 2.89 -16.13 -4.20
N HIS A 255 3.97 -15.41 -4.52
CA HIS A 255 5.26 -16.03 -4.86
C HIS A 255 6.48 -15.31 -4.27
N GLY A 256 6.35 -14.05 -3.81
CA GLY A 256 7.48 -13.26 -3.35
C GLY A 256 8.10 -13.81 -2.08
N GLU A 257 9.41 -14.11 -2.11
CA GLU A 257 10.23 -14.52 -0.97
C GLU A 257 11.56 -13.75 -1.01
N ILE A 258 12.15 -13.50 0.18
CA ILE A 258 13.48 -12.90 0.35
C ILE A 258 14.38 -13.89 1.10
#